data_94c1c3bb78c554e4f422c5ea31392215
#
_entry.id   94c1c3bb78c554e4f422c5ea31392215
#
_cell.length_a   1.000
_cell.length_b   1.000
_cell.length_c   1.000
_cell.angle_alpha   90.00
_cell.angle_beta   90.00
_cell.angle_gamma   90.00
#
_symmetry.space_group_name_H-M   'P 1'
#
loop_
_entity.id
_entity.type
_entity.pdbx_description
1 polymer ?
#
loop_
_entity_poly.entity_id
_entity_poly.type
_entity_poly.pdbx_seq_one_letter_code
_entity_poly.pdbx_strand_id
1 'polypeptide(L)'
;TVRSFYMDETEITNSEYRQFVNWVKDSIASAMLARRSVEENLGEDSEDGLADYAFKDSDTADMSPFTKYMRENYYDLNEDPYYRRPLNMEQEIEYSPGDYPEGAYIEVMDSLYLPPEVWYNGEMKIDINKLVYKYSWFDAEAAALDRKLNPYHRNRLPFIREENIRVYPDTTVWIKDFNYSYNEPMHKDYFSHPAYQDYPVVGISWKQAVAFCNWRTQYKNIYQREKNKPSINTFRLPTE
;
A
#
# COMPACT_ATOMS: atom_id res chain seq x y z
N THR A 1 -12.07 -28.14 18.77
CA THR A 1 -11.02 -28.69 17.91
C THR A 1 -10.57 -27.60 16.96
N VAL A 2 -9.32 -27.15 17.06
CA VAL A 2 -8.74 -26.15 16.16
C VAL A 2 -8.26 -26.89 14.91
N ARG A 3 -8.57 -26.35 13.72
CA ARG A 3 -8.07 -26.88 12.44
C ARG A 3 -6.58 -26.56 12.31
N SER A 4 -5.83 -27.41 11.61
CA SER A 4 -4.42 -27.16 11.31
C SER A 4 -4.26 -25.85 10.54
N PHE A 5 -3.25 -25.06 10.91
CA PHE A 5 -2.90 -23.81 10.25
C PHE A 5 -1.38 -23.61 10.31
N TYR A 6 -0.87 -22.78 9.42
CA TYR A 6 0.51 -22.31 9.46
C TYR A 6 0.56 -20.99 10.19
N MET A 7 1.57 -20.78 11.00
CA MET A 7 1.83 -19.55 11.75
C MET A 7 3.29 -19.15 11.54
N ASP A 8 3.56 -17.86 11.48
CA ASP A 8 4.92 -17.36 11.48
C ASP A 8 5.61 -17.78 12.79
N GLU A 9 6.90 -18.08 12.71
CA GLU A 9 7.70 -18.53 13.86
C GLU A 9 7.95 -17.41 14.87
N THR A 10 8.02 -16.18 14.36
CA THR A 10 8.28 -14.96 15.13
C THR A 10 7.18 -13.94 14.92
N GLU A 11 7.13 -12.94 15.80
CA GLU A 11 6.36 -11.71 15.56
C GLU A 11 6.92 -10.97 14.34
N ILE A 12 6.06 -10.20 13.67
CA ILE A 12 6.48 -9.38 12.53
C ILE A 12 7.47 -8.31 12.98
N THR A 13 8.62 -8.30 12.34
CA THR A 13 9.72 -7.39 12.69
C THR A 13 9.55 -6.00 12.06
N ASN A 14 10.28 -5.01 12.58
CA ASN A 14 10.35 -3.67 12.00
C ASN A 14 10.80 -3.72 10.54
N SER A 15 11.75 -4.58 10.20
CA SER A 15 12.23 -4.76 8.83
C SER A 15 11.13 -5.26 7.89
N GLU A 16 10.37 -6.27 8.29
CA GLU A 16 9.27 -6.82 7.50
C GLU A 16 8.13 -5.82 7.33
N TYR A 17 7.78 -5.11 8.39
CA TYR A 17 6.74 -4.10 8.30
C TYR A 17 7.17 -2.89 7.47
N ARG A 18 8.46 -2.49 7.50
CA ARG A 18 9.01 -1.46 6.62
C ARG A 18 8.90 -1.80 5.15
N GLN A 19 8.99 -3.08 4.77
CA GLN A 19 8.75 -3.48 3.38
C GLN A 19 7.35 -3.09 2.92
N PHE A 20 6.35 -3.28 3.77
CA PHE A 20 4.97 -2.84 3.49
C PHE A 20 4.87 -1.32 3.36
N VAL A 21 5.44 -0.57 4.32
CA VAL A 21 5.43 0.90 4.29
C VAL A 21 6.12 1.44 3.05
N ASN A 22 7.29 0.89 2.70
CA ASN A 22 8.02 1.28 1.51
C ASN A 22 7.25 0.94 0.23
N TRP A 23 6.67 -0.25 0.15
CA TRP A 23 5.84 -0.63 -0.99
C TRP A 23 4.66 0.33 -1.19
N VAL A 24 4.00 0.74 -0.11
CA VAL A 24 2.91 1.73 -0.16
C VAL A 24 3.43 3.09 -0.62
N LYS A 25 4.57 3.52 -0.10
CA LYS A 25 5.23 4.77 -0.50
C LYS A 25 5.53 4.77 -2.00
N ASP A 26 6.19 3.72 -2.48
CA ASP A 26 6.56 3.58 -3.90
C ASP A 26 5.33 3.49 -4.80
N SER A 27 4.29 2.76 -4.36
CA SER A 27 3.03 2.66 -5.09
C SER A 27 2.32 4.01 -5.22
N ILE A 28 2.35 4.85 -4.19
CA ILE A 28 1.76 6.20 -4.23
C ILE A 28 2.57 7.10 -5.17
N ALA A 29 3.89 7.11 -5.04
CA ALA A 29 4.76 7.89 -5.89
C ALA A 29 4.61 7.49 -7.37
N SER A 30 4.67 6.18 -7.67
CA SER A 30 4.42 5.68 -9.04
C SER A 30 3.06 6.09 -9.58
N ALA A 31 2.00 6.02 -8.76
CA ALA A 31 0.67 6.43 -9.20
C ALA A 31 0.58 7.93 -9.52
N MET A 32 1.26 8.76 -8.75
CA MET A 32 1.28 10.21 -8.97
C MET A 32 2.08 10.55 -10.23
N LEU A 33 3.25 9.94 -10.41
CA LEU A 33 4.09 10.11 -11.59
C LEU A 33 3.35 9.63 -12.86
N ALA A 34 2.70 8.46 -12.79
CA ALA A 34 1.93 7.93 -13.90
C ALA A 34 0.74 8.82 -14.29
N ARG A 35 0.05 9.41 -13.31
CA ARG A 35 -1.02 10.39 -13.59
C ARG A 35 -0.47 11.64 -14.26
N ARG A 36 0.62 12.17 -13.76
CA ARG A 36 1.27 13.36 -14.32
C ARG A 36 1.73 13.10 -15.76
N SER A 37 2.33 11.94 -16.02
CA SER A 37 2.74 11.53 -17.37
C SER A 37 1.58 11.56 -18.37
N VAL A 38 0.39 11.09 -17.95
CA VAL A 38 -0.80 11.10 -18.81
C VAL A 38 -1.40 12.51 -18.96
N GLU A 39 -1.45 13.30 -17.88
CA GLU A 39 -1.98 14.67 -17.90
C GLU A 39 -1.19 15.58 -18.86
N GLU A 40 0.11 15.39 -18.93
CA GLU A 40 0.99 16.14 -19.83
C GLU A 40 1.08 15.54 -21.24
N ASN A 41 0.38 14.43 -21.51
CA ASN A 41 0.46 13.68 -22.77
C ASN A 41 1.91 13.36 -23.19
N LEU A 42 2.72 12.99 -22.22
CA LEU A 42 4.12 12.66 -22.46
C LEU A 42 4.17 11.31 -23.18
N GLY A 43 4.61 11.35 -24.45
CA GLY A 43 4.88 10.15 -25.25
C GLY A 43 6.16 9.45 -24.81
N GLU A 44 6.40 8.27 -25.39
CA GLU A 44 7.62 7.46 -25.13
C GLU A 44 8.95 8.22 -25.35
N ASP A 45 8.92 9.31 -26.12
CA ASP A 45 10.10 10.13 -26.45
C ASP A 45 10.24 11.39 -25.55
N SER A 46 9.56 11.46 -24.40
CA SER A 46 9.66 12.64 -23.53
C SER A 46 11.04 12.71 -22.85
N GLU A 47 11.71 13.85 -22.97
CA GLU A 47 13.02 14.09 -22.33
C GLU A 47 12.93 14.12 -20.79
N ASP A 48 11.73 14.25 -20.22
CA ASP A 48 11.49 14.39 -18.78
C ASP A 48 11.51 13.08 -18.00
N GLY A 49 11.71 11.93 -18.65
CA GLY A 49 11.79 10.62 -17.99
C GLY A 49 10.49 10.12 -17.33
N LEU A 50 9.40 10.90 -17.41
CA LEU A 50 8.09 10.54 -16.81
C LEU A 50 7.37 9.45 -17.59
N ALA A 51 7.67 9.27 -18.87
CA ALA A 51 7.08 8.23 -19.70
C ALA A 51 7.35 6.82 -19.14
N ASP A 52 8.51 6.62 -18.52
CA ASP A 52 8.89 5.36 -17.90
C ASP A 52 7.99 4.95 -16.72
N TYR A 53 7.35 5.93 -16.10
CA TYR A 53 6.40 5.72 -15.01
C TYR A 53 4.95 5.58 -15.47
N ALA A 54 4.68 5.71 -16.77
CA ALA A 54 3.33 5.59 -17.31
C ALA A 54 2.65 4.28 -16.86
N PHE A 55 1.33 4.32 -16.78
CA PHE A 55 0.58 3.10 -16.51
C PHE A 55 0.89 2.06 -17.58
N LYS A 56 1.21 0.84 -17.15
CA LYS A 56 1.34 -0.28 -18.08
C LYS A 56 0.05 -0.41 -18.88
N ASP A 57 0.16 -0.63 -20.18
CA ASP A 57 -0.98 -0.97 -20.99
C ASP A 57 -1.63 -2.22 -20.41
N SER A 58 -2.82 -2.03 -19.88
CA SER A 58 -3.62 -3.15 -19.44
C SER A 58 -4.18 -3.80 -20.69
N ASP A 59 -3.47 -4.78 -21.21
CA ASP A 59 -4.06 -5.67 -22.19
C ASP A 59 -5.30 -6.29 -21.54
N THR A 60 -6.48 -5.87 -21.99
CA THR A 60 -7.75 -6.38 -21.48
C THR A 60 -7.86 -7.89 -21.68
N ALA A 61 -7.00 -8.46 -22.52
CA ALA A 61 -6.88 -9.89 -22.74
C ALA A 61 -6.37 -10.65 -21.50
N ASP A 62 -5.51 -10.04 -20.68
CA ASP A 62 -4.94 -10.67 -19.49
C ASP A 62 -5.79 -10.48 -18.22
N MET A 63 -6.83 -9.67 -18.30
CA MET A 63 -7.74 -9.47 -17.17
C MET A 63 -8.64 -10.69 -16.98
N SER A 64 -8.78 -11.12 -15.70
CA SER A 64 -9.81 -12.11 -15.38
C SER A 64 -11.20 -11.61 -15.83
N PRO A 65 -12.11 -12.50 -16.25
CA PRO A 65 -13.47 -12.11 -16.62
C PRO A 65 -14.19 -11.31 -15.53
N PHE A 66 -13.89 -11.61 -14.28
CA PHE A 66 -14.44 -10.87 -13.13
C PHE A 66 -13.87 -9.45 -13.04
N THR A 67 -12.57 -9.28 -13.19
CA THR A 67 -11.92 -7.95 -13.15
C THR A 67 -12.43 -7.07 -14.29
N LYS A 68 -12.57 -7.64 -15.47
CA LYS A 68 -13.13 -6.95 -16.65
C LYS A 68 -14.58 -6.52 -16.38
N TYR A 69 -15.41 -7.43 -15.89
CA TYR A 69 -16.80 -7.15 -15.56
C TYR A 69 -16.93 -6.05 -14.49
N MET A 70 -16.10 -6.10 -13.43
CA MET A 70 -16.09 -5.08 -12.38
C MET A 70 -15.70 -3.72 -12.93
N ARG A 71 -14.67 -3.66 -13.79
CA ARG A 71 -14.22 -2.42 -14.42
C ARG A 71 -15.30 -1.81 -15.31
N GLU A 72 -16.00 -2.63 -16.09
CA GLU A 72 -17.02 -2.16 -17.04
C GLU A 72 -18.33 -1.73 -16.37
N ASN A 73 -18.67 -2.32 -15.22
CA ASN A 73 -20.02 -2.16 -14.66
C ASN A 73 -20.06 -1.46 -13.30
N TYR A 74 -18.92 -1.35 -12.59
CA TYR A 74 -18.94 -0.94 -11.19
C TYR A 74 -17.93 0.12 -10.81
N TYR A 75 -16.92 0.38 -11.65
CA TYR A 75 -16.02 1.47 -11.40
C TYR A 75 -16.48 2.71 -12.15
N ASP A 76 -16.65 3.81 -11.43
CA ASP A 76 -16.91 5.09 -12.08
C ASP A 76 -15.60 5.62 -12.67
N LEU A 77 -15.38 5.29 -13.94
CA LEU A 77 -14.21 5.76 -14.67
C LEU A 77 -14.26 7.29 -14.95
N ASN A 78 -15.38 7.95 -14.67
CA ASN A 78 -15.45 9.41 -14.74
C ASN A 78 -14.87 10.09 -13.51
N GLU A 79 -14.95 9.43 -12.33
CA GLU A 79 -14.32 9.95 -11.12
C GLU A 79 -12.81 9.65 -11.07
N ASP A 80 -12.40 8.43 -11.45
CA ASP A 80 -10.99 8.06 -11.53
C ASP A 80 -10.72 7.14 -12.73
N PRO A 81 -10.41 7.70 -13.91
CA PRO A 81 -10.13 6.92 -15.12
C PRO A 81 -8.91 6.01 -14.99
N TYR A 82 -8.07 6.25 -13.98
CA TYR A 82 -6.86 5.48 -13.72
C TYR A 82 -7.03 4.44 -12.60
N TYR A 83 -8.24 4.33 -12.05
CA TYR A 83 -8.52 3.40 -10.96
C TYR A 83 -8.11 1.97 -11.34
N ARG A 84 -7.25 1.38 -10.52
CA ARG A 84 -6.69 0.02 -10.71
C ARG A 84 -6.00 -0.24 -12.05
N ARG A 85 -5.52 0.78 -12.74
CA ARG A 85 -4.58 0.55 -13.82
C ARG A 85 -3.27 -0.01 -13.26
N PRO A 86 -2.63 -0.97 -13.93
CA PRO A 86 -1.36 -1.49 -13.49
C PRO A 86 -0.29 -0.39 -13.53
N LEU A 87 0.40 -0.20 -12.41
CA LEU A 87 1.54 0.71 -12.30
C LEU A 87 2.80 0.01 -12.81
N ASN A 88 3.71 0.78 -13.37
CA ASN A 88 5.05 0.30 -13.66
C ASN A 88 5.88 0.34 -12.36
N MET A 89 5.92 -0.80 -11.64
CA MET A 89 6.69 -0.95 -10.41
C MET A 89 8.13 -1.45 -10.65
N GLU A 90 8.54 -1.61 -11.91
CA GLU A 90 9.90 -2.00 -12.28
C GLU A 90 10.84 -0.80 -12.32
N GLN A 91 10.28 0.39 -12.57
CA GLN A 91 11.03 1.63 -12.54
C GLN A 91 11.28 2.04 -11.09
N GLU A 92 12.55 2.20 -10.73
CA GLU A 92 12.94 2.72 -9.42
C GLU A 92 12.58 4.19 -9.28
N ILE A 93 12.10 4.57 -8.10
CA ILE A 93 11.75 5.94 -7.77
C ILE A 93 12.94 6.58 -7.08
N GLU A 94 13.43 7.68 -7.65
CA GLU A 94 14.46 8.47 -7.01
C GLU A 94 13.85 9.35 -5.92
N TYR A 95 14.36 9.23 -4.71
CA TYR A 95 13.94 10.01 -3.55
C TYR A 95 14.96 11.08 -3.13
N SER A 96 16.12 11.08 -3.76
CA SER A 96 17.20 12.01 -3.46
C SER A 96 17.01 13.29 -4.26
N PRO A 97 16.75 14.45 -3.64
CA PRO A 97 16.46 15.69 -4.38
C PRO A 97 17.58 16.13 -5.32
N GLY A 98 18.84 15.72 -5.04
CA GLY A 98 19.99 16.02 -5.89
C GLY A 98 20.01 15.25 -7.20
N ASP A 99 19.28 14.16 -7.28
CA ASP A 99 19.29 13.22 -8.40
C ASP A 99 17.95 13.19 -9.15
N TYR A 100 17.01 14.10 -8.79
CA TYR A 100 15.73 14.18 -9.47
C TYR A 100 15.90 14.54 -10.96
N PRO A 101 15.17 13.84 -11.85
CA PRO A 101 14.94 14.33 -13.19
C PRO A 101 14.32 15.73 -13.17
N GLU A 102 14.46 16.46 -14.25
CA GLU A 102 13.91 17.81 -14.34
C GLU A 102 12.39 17.84 -14.50
N GLY A 103 11.79 19.02 -14.32
CA GLY A 103 10.40 19.30 -14.66
C GLY A 103 9.36 18.74 -13.72
N ALA A 104 8.34 18.12 -14.27
CA ALA A 104 7.16 17.66 -13.54
C ALA A 104 7.45 16.57 -12.49
N TYR A 105 8.57 15.85 -12.60
CA TYR A 105 9.00 14.88 -11.60
C TYR A 105 9.24 15.56 -10.24
N ILE A 106 9.94 16.70 -10.25
CA ILE A 106 10.22 17.48 -9.04
C ILE A 106 8.93 17.91 -8.35
N GLU A 107 7.96 18.44 -9.12
CA GLU A 107 6.67 18.88 -8.58
C GLU A 107 5.90 17.73 -7.90
N VAL A 108 5.91 16.56 -8.53
CA VAL A 108 5.25 15.36 -7.98
C VAL A 108 5.94 14.93 -6.69
N MET A 109 7.26 14.82 -6.69
CA MET A 109 8.01 14.39 -5.52
C MET A 109 7.90 15.37 -4.37
N ASP A 110 8.01 16.68 -4.62
CA ASP A 110 7.80 17.71 -3.60
C ASP A 110 6.44 17.57 -2.90
N SER A 111 5.42 17.20 -3.66
CA SER A 111 4.09 17.00 -3.10
C SER A 111 3.99 15.86 -2.09
N LEU A 112 4.94 14.91 -2.07
CA LEU A 112 4.97 13.78 -1.11
C LEU A 112 5.61 14.17 0.22
N TYR A 113 6.36 15.25 0.25
CA TYR A 113 7.06 15.68 1.45
C TYR A 113 6.23 16.63 2.30
N LEU A 114 6.65 16.80 3.54
CA LEU A 114 6.14 17.85 4.41
C LEU A 114 6.54 19.23 3.86
N PRO A 115 5.72 20.25 4.04
CA PRO A 115 6.05 21.59 3.59
C PRO A 115 7.29 22.15 4.34
N PRO A 116 8.09 23.01 3.70
CA PRO A 116 9.36 23.51 4.24
C PRO A 116 9.24 24.16 5.62
N GLU A 117 8.07 24.72 5.95
CA GLU A 117 7.84 25.42 7.22
C GLU A 117 7.89 24.48 8.44
N VAL A 118 7.70 23.18 8.22
CA VAL A 118 7.72 22.18 9.30
C VAL A 118 8.99 21.31 9.30
N TRP A 119 9.96 21.61 8.45
CA TRP A 119 11.23 20.89 8.41
C TRP A 119 12.04 21.15 9.68
N TYR A 120 12.48 20.07 10.31
CA TYR A 120 13.39 20.16 11.44
C TYR A 120 14.83 20.04 10.93
N ASN A 121 15.70 21.00 11.28
CA ASN A 121 17.10 21.08 10.81
C ASN A 121 17.27 21.09 9.27
N GLY A 122 16.25 21.52 8.52
CA GLY A 122 16.32 21.53 7.05
C GLY A 122 16.21 20.15 6.39
N GLU A 123 15.88 19.10 7.14
CA GLU A 123 15.69 17.76 6.61
C GLU A 123 14.32 17.61 5.95
N MET A 124 14.30 17.26 4.68
CA MET A 124 13.08 16.85 3.98
C MET A 124 12.60 15.50 4.54
N LYS A 125 11.33 15.46 4.94
CA LYS A 125 10.70 14.22 5.41
C LYS A 125 9.40 13.99 4.67
N ILE A 126 9.18 12.74 4.28
CA ILE A 126 7.92 12.33 3.66
C ILE A 126 6.77 12.55 4.63
N ASP A 127 5.66 13.07 4.12
CA ASP A 127 4.44 13.19 4.90
C ASP A 127 3.80 11.82 5.13
N ILE A 128 4.04 11.26 6.29
CA ILE A 128 3.51 9.94 6.69
C ILE A 128 1.99 9.86 6.66
N ASN A 129 1.28 11.00 6.71
CA ASN A 129 -0.18 11.03 6.60
C ASN A 129 -0.67 10.72 5.19
N LYS A 130 0.18 10.89 4.19
CA LYS A 130 -0.11 10.55 2.79
C LYS A 130 0.08 9.07 2.50
N LEU A 131 0.79 8.33 3.37
CA LEU A 131 1.04 6.91 3.20
C LEU A 131 -0.21 6.10 3.58
N VAL A 132 -1.15 6.04 2.65
CA VAL A 132 -2.44 5.39 2.83
C VAL A 132 -2.54 4.16 1.92
N TYR A 133 -2.70 3.00 2.52
CA TYR A 133 -3.00 1.76 1.83
C TYR A 133 -4.50 1.60 1.67
N LYS A 134 -4.94 1.45 0.41
CA LYS A 134 -6.35 1.21 0.06
C LYS A 134 -6.52 -0.24 -0.34
N TYR A 135 -7.46 -0.93 0.30
CA TYR A 135 -7.78 -2.30 -0.07
C TYR A 135 -9.26 -2.59 0.08
N SER A 136 -9.73 -3.59 -0.66
CA SER A 136 -11.11 -4.05 -0.58
C SER A 136 -11.16 -5.54 -0.32
N TRP A 137 -12.21 -5.97 0.38
CA TRP A 137 -12.48 -7.39 0.59
C TRP A 137 -13.98 -7.68 0.49
N PHE A 138 -14.29 -8.94 0.23
CA PHE A 138 -15.68 -9.40 0.20
C PHE A 138 -16.11 -9.85 1.60
N ASP A 139 -17.12 -9.19 2.15
CA ASP A 139 -17.74 -9.55 3.43
C ASP A 139 -18.68 -10.76 3.24
N ALA A 140 -18.08 -11.94 3.31
CA ALA A 140 -18.79 -13.20 3.07
C ALA A 140 -19.84 -13.49 4.14
N GLU A 141 -19.63 -13.02 5.37
CA GLU A 141 -20.57 -13.22 6.48
C GLU A 141 -21.83 -12.39 6.28
N ALA A 142 -21.68 -11.09 6.00
CA ALA A 142 -22.82 -10.24 5.69
C ALA A 142 -23.57 -10.71 4.44
N ALA A 143 -22.85 -11.14 3.41
CA ALA A 143 -23.47 -11.69 2.20
C ALA A 143 -24.23 -12.99 2.44
N ALA A 144 -23.71 -13.86 3.31
CA ALA A 144 -24.39 -15.11 3.68
C ALA A 144 -25.65 -14.86 4.50
N LEU A 145 -25.61 -13.88 5.42
CA LEU A 145 -26.76 -13.46 6.20
C LEU A 145 -27.86 -12.86 5.31
N ASP A 146 -27.49 -11.95 4.41
CA ASP A 146 -28.45 -11.37 3.45
C ASP A 146 -29.09 -12.46 2.57
N ARG A 147 -28.30 -13.39 2.05
CA ARG A 147 -28.81 -14.49 1.23
C ARG A 147 -29.78 -15.39 1.99
N LYS A 148 -29.63 -15.53 3.30
CA LYS A 148 -30.57 -16.27 4.16
C LYS A 148 -31.90 -15.54 4.28
N LEU A 149 -31.87 -14.20 4.35
CA LEU A 149 -33.08 -13.36 4.46
C LEU A 149 -33.72 -13.10 3.09
N ASN A 150 -32.92 -12.96 2.06
CA ASN A 150 -33.28 -12.60 0.68
C ASN A 150 -32.71 -13.61 -0.34
N PRO A 151 -33.28 -14.81 -0.51
CA PRO A 151 -32.73 -15.90 -1.31
C PRO A 151 -32.50 -15.54 -2.80
N TYR A 152 -33.23 -14.56 -3.29
CA TYR A 152 -33.17 -14.10 -4.69
C TYR A 152 -32.18 -12.95 -4.91
N HIS A 153 -31.66 -12.35 -3.84
CA HIS A 153 -30.68 -11.29 -3.94
C HIS A 153 -29.31 -11.86 -4.30
N ARG A 154 -28.85 -11.61 -5.51
CA ARG A 154 -27.57 -12.12 -6.03
C ARG A 154 -26.49 -11.05 -6.21
N ASN A 155 -26.81 -9.80 -5.91
CA ASN A 155 -25.85 -8.70 -6.02
C ASN A 155 -24.79 -8.82 -4.90
N ARG A 156 -23.53 -8.88 -5.27
CA ARG A 156 -22.39 -8.98 -4.33
C ARG A 156 -21.79 -7.62 -3.94
N LEU A 157 -22.12 -6.58 -4.67
CA LEU A 157 -21.52 -5.26 -4.47
C LEU A 157 -21.74 -4.65 -3.09
N PRO A 158 -22.96 -4.71 -2.51
CA PRO A 158 -23.19 -4.14 -1.18
C PRO A 158 -22.32 -4.77 -0.09
N PHE A 159 -21.67 -5.90 -0.39
CA PHE A 159 -20.81 -6.65 0.53
C PHE A 159 -19.32 -6.50 0.22
N ILE A 160 -18.96 -5.69 -0.75
CA ILE A 160 -17.57 -5.27 -0.94
C ILE A 160 -17.31 -4.12 0.02
N ARG A 161 -16.38 -4.35 0.93
CA ARG A 161 -15.91 -3.36 1.90
C ARG A 161 -14.61 -2.78 1.40
N GLU A 162 -14.45 -1.48 1.59
CA GLU A 162 -13.21 -0.77 1.28
C GLU A 162 -12.69 -0.09 2.54
N GLU A 163 -11.39 -0.14 2.74
CA GLU A 163 -10.71 0.58 3.81
C GLU A 163 -9.50 1.34 3.30
N ASN A 164 -9.28 2.50 3.91
CA ASN A 164 -8.14 3.36 3.68
C ASN A 164 -7.37 3.48 5.00
N ILE A 165 -6.19 2.89 5.08
CA ILE A 165 -5.42 2.77 6.30
C ILE A 165 -4.10 3.50 6.16
N ARG A 166 -3.81 4.45 7.05
CA ARG A 166 -2.47 5.01 7.19
C ARG A 166 -1.55 3.92 7.70
N VAL A 167 -0.48 3.64 6.96
CA VAL A 167 0.36 2.46 7.25
C VAL A 167 1.49 2.73 8.22
N TYR A 168 1.88 4.00 8.41
CA TYR A 168 3.02 4.32 9.27
C TYR A 168 2.67 4.07 10.75
N PRO A 169 3.54 3.38 11.52
CA PRO A 169 3.30 3.12 12.94
C PRO A 169 3.27 4.39 13.78
N ASP A 170 2.58 4.36 14.91
CA ASP A 170 2.68 5.42 15.93
C ASP A 170 4.03 5.30 16.65
N THR A 171 4.98 6.13 16.27
CA THR A 171 6.33 6.15 16.88
C THR A 171 6.36 6.81 18.27
N THR A 172 5.24 7.33 18.74
CA THR A 172 5.14 8.02 20.04
C THR A 172 4.75 7.09 21.20
N VAL A 173 4.49 5.80 20.93
CA VAL A 173 4.03 4.85 21.95
C VAL A 173 5.01 4.72 23.11
N TRP A 174 6.31 4.69 22.84
CA TRP A 174 7.34 4.61 23.87
C TRP A 174 7.38 5.85 24.76
N ILE A 175 7.18 7.03 24.20
CA ILE A 175 7.15 8.28 24.95
C ILE A 175 5.92 8.34 25.87
N LYS A 176 4.79 7.80 25.43
CA LYS A 176 3.56 7.76 26.22
C LYS A 176 3.68 6.83 27.42
N ASP A 177 4.34 5.69 27.25
CA ASP A 177 4.45 4.67 28.29
C ASP A 177 5.64 4.89 29.24
N PHE A 178 6.71 5.56 28.76
CA PHE A 178 7.96 5.77 29.51
C PHE A 178 8.37 7.25 29.53
N ASN A 179 7.59 8.07 30.19
CA ASN A 179 7.75 9.54 30.24
C ASN A 179 9.09 10.06 30.78
N TYR A 180 9.91 9.22 31.39
CA TYR A 180 11.17 9.61 32.04
C TYR A 180 12.43 9.38 31.18
N SER A 181 12.28 8.89 29.96
CA SER A 181 13.40 8.44 29.11
C SER A 181 13.43 9.10 27.74
N TYR A 182 13.26 10.42 27.68
CA TYR A 182 13.15 11.18 26.41
C TYR A 182 14.34 11.04 25.47
N ASN A 183 15.52 10.67 25.96
CA ASN A 183 16.75 10.57 25.15
C ASN A 183 17.13 9.12 24.81
N GLU A 184 16.30 8.16 25.16
CA GLU A 184 16.56 6.77 24.79
C GLU A 184 16.41 6.58 23.28
N PRO A 185 17.39 5.94 22.59
CA PRO A 185 17.31 5.70 21.14
C PRO A 185 16.06 4.95 20.70
N MET A 186 15.56 4.03 21.55
CA MET A 186 14.31 3.31 21.30
C MET A 186 13.10 4.23 21.18
N HIS A 187 13.09 5.39 21.86
CA HIS A 187 11.97 6.30 21.82
C HIS A 187 11.93 7.13 20.54
N LYS A 188 13.11 7.43 19.96
CA LYS A 188 13.19 8.34 18.83
C LYS A 188 13.07 7.61 17.50
N ASP A 189 13.80 6.51 17.33
CA ASP A 189 14.01 5.91 16.02
C ASP A 189 13.77 4.39 16.00
N TYR A 190 13.05 3.83 16.98
CA TYR A 190 12.85 2.38 17.11
C TYR A 190 12.39 1.72 15.79
N PHE A 191 11.47 2.33 15.09
CA PHE A 191 10.95 1.77 13.83
C PHE A 191 11.93 1.87 12.67
N SER A 192 12.74 2.94 12.61
CA SER A 192 13.61 3.23 11.46
C SER A 192 15.06 2.80 11.65
N HIS A 193 15.55 2.73 12.90
CA HIS A 193 16.95 2.48 13.17
C HIS A 193 17.37 1.03 12.85
N PRO A 194 18.48 0.82 12.14
CA PRO A 194 18.96 -0.53 11.76
C PRO A 194 19.19 -1.49 12.94
N ALA A 195 19.58 -0.99 14.11
CA ALA A 195 19.82 -1.82 15.29
C ALA A 195 18.55 -2.56 15.78
N TYR A 196 17.36 -2.06 15.45
CA TYR A 196 16.08 -2.63 15.87
C TYR A 196 15.33 -3.30 14.71
N GLN A 197 16.00 -3.54 13.59
CA GLN A 197 15.34 -4.08 12.38
C GLN A 197 14.68 -5.45 12.61
N ASP A 198 15.31 -6.30 13.44
CA ASP A 198 14.86 -7.66 13.72
C ASP A 198 14.00 -7.74 15.01
N TYR A 199 13.70 -6.60 15.61
CA TYR A 199 12.79 -6.51 16.75
C TYR A 199 11.34 -6.40 16.28
N PRO A 200 10.37 -6.83 17.12
CA PRO A 200 8.94 -6.75 16.77
C PRO A 200 8.51 -5.32 16.45
N VAL A 201 7.67 -5.15 15.44
CA VAL A 201 7.07 -3.84 15.15
C VAL A 201 6.10 -3.43 16.27
N VAL A 202 6.20 -2.18 16.72
CA VAL A 202 5.39 -1.60 17.79
C VAL A 202 4.67 -0.36 17.28
N GLY A 203 3.56 0.00 17.94
CA GLY A 203 2.78 1.19 17.54
C GLY A 203 1.86 0.97 16.35
N ILE A 204 1.52 -0.27 16.03
CA ILE A 204 0.54 -0.62 14.99
C ILE A 204 -0.82 -0.93 15.60
N SER A 205 -1.86 -0.39 15.00
CA SER A 205 -3.24 -0.71 15.33
C SER A 205 -3.67 -2.05 14.71
N TRP A 206 -4.74 -2.65 15.26
CA TRP A 206 -5.35 -3.85 14.68
C TRP A 206 -5.67 -3.69 13.18
N LYS A 207 -6.19 -2.54 12.77
CA LYS A 207 -6.50 -2.26 11.36
C LYS A 207 -5.26 -2.23 10.49
N GLN A 208 -4.16 -1.67 10.98
CA GLN A 208 -2.87 -1.70 10.28
C GLN A 208 -2.33 -3.13 10.15
N ALA A 209 -2.46 -3.95 11.19
CA ALA A 209 -2.05 -5.34 11.13
C ALA A 209 -2.89 -6.16 10.12
N VAL A 210 -4.21 -5.91 10.03
CA VAL A 210 -5.07 -6.51 9.01
C VAL A 210 -4.69 -6.05 7.61
N ALA A 211 -4.41 -4.76 7.43
CA ALA A 211 -3.94 -4.20 6.16
C ALA A 211 -2.61 -4.83 5.71
N PHE A 212 -1.67 -5.02 6.64
CA PHE A 212 -0.41 -5.74 6.40
C PHE A 212 -0.66 -7.18 5.93
N CYS A 213 -1.55 -7.92 6.58
CA CYS A 213 -1.91 -9.28 6.18
C CYS A 213 -2.50 -9.32 4.75
N ASN A 214 -3.34 -8.34 4.42
CA ASN A 214 -3.90 -8.20 3.08
C ASN A 214 -2.80 -7.94 2.04
N TRP A 215 -1.95 -6.95 2.27
CA TRP A 215 -0.82 -6.65 1.40
C TRP A 215 0.11 -7.86 1.22
N ARG A 216 0.51 -8.50 2.31
CA ARG A 216 1.39 -9.69 2.29
C ARG A 216 0.80 -10.82 1.44
N THR A 217 -0.51 -11.01 1.53
CA THR A 217 -1.24 -11.98 0.70
C THR A 217 -1.14 -11.64 -0.78
N GLN A 218 -1.41 -10.39 -1.13
CA GLN A 218 -1.37 -9.93 -2.52
C GLN A 218 0.05 -10.00 -3.07
N TYR A 219 1.02 -9.48 -2.35
CA TYR A 219 2.43 -9.50 -2.72
C TYR A 219 2.94 -10.92 -2.98
N LYS A 220 2.63 -11.85 -2.07
CA LYS A 220 2.99 -13.26 -2.24
C LYS A 220 2.30 -13.91 -3.44
N ASN A 221 1.03 -13.57 -3.69
CA ASN A 221 0.29 -14.12 -4.83
C ASN A 221 0.79 -13.57 -6.17
N ILE A 222 1.26 -12.33 -6.23
CA ILE A 222 1.95 -11.80 -7.42
C ILE A 222 3.19 -12.65 -7.71
N TYR A 223 4.05 -12.83 -6.72
CA TYR A 223 5.25 -13.68 -6.87
C TYR A 223 4.93 -15.13 -7.27
N GLN A 224 3.88 -15.73 -6.70
CA GLN A 224 3.45 -17.08 -7.09
C GLN A 224 3.00 -17.14 -8.55
N ARG A 225 2.28 -16.13 -9.01
CA ARG A 225 1.83 -16.04 -10.42
C ARG A 225 3.01 -15.96 -11.38
N GLU A 226 4.00 -15.12 -11.10
CA GLU A 226 5.22 -15.01 -11.90
C GLU A 226 5.99 -16.34 -12.00
N LYS A 227 5.89 -17.17 -10.98
CA LYS A 227 6.49 -18.51 -10.94
C LYS A 227 5.55 -19.62 -11.41
N ASN A 228 4.38 -19.29 -11.98
CA ASN A 228 3.36 -20.26 -12.40
C ASN A 228 2.95 -21.23 -11.27
N LYS A 229 2.92 -20.75 -10.03
CA LYS A 229 2.51 -21.51 -8.85
C LYS A 229 1.08 -21.14 -8.42
N PRO A 230 0.35 -22.06 -7.76
CA PRO A 230 -0.98 -21.76 -7.26
C PRO A 230 -0.95 -20.64 -6.21
N SER A 231 -2.04 -19.86 -6.15
CA SER A 231 -2.23 -18.83 -5.12
C SER A 231 -2.24 -19.46 -3.74
N ILE A 232 -1.71 -18.72 -2.77
CA ILE A 232 -1.75 -19.09 -1.35
C ILE A 232 -3.06 -18.66 -0.70
N ASN A 233 -3.37 -19.28 0.44
CA ASN A 233 -4.45 -18.79 1.32
C ASN A 233 -4.09 -17.42 1.90
N THR A 234 -5.11 -16.66 2.28
CA THR A 234 -4.93 -15.33 2.87
C THR A 234 -4.21 -15.40 4.21
N PHE A 235 -3.21 -14.55 4.38
CA PHE A 235 -2.68 -14.25 5.70
C PHE A 235 -3.75 -13.54 6.53
N ARG A 236 -3.82 -13.85 7.80
CA ARG A 236 -4.76 -13.23 8.74
C ARG A 236 -4.17 -13.21 10.15
N LEU A 237 -4.69 -12.36 11.00
CA LEU A 237 -4.37 -12.41 12.41
C LEU A 237 -4.91 -13.72 13.04
N PRO A 238 -4.25 -14.23 14.08
CA PRO A 238 -4.76 -15.35 14.87
C PRO A 238 -6.15 -15.03 15.44
N THR A 239 -7.00 -16.01 15.51
CA THR A 239 -8.29 -15.92 16.21
C THR A 239 -8.17 -16.65 17.55
N GLU A 240 -8.88 -16.16 18.56
CA GLU A 240 -9.02 -16.84 19.86
C GLU A 240 -9.66 -18.23 19.74
#